data_a080703e6d4980593901172a765674a0
#
_entry.id   a080703e6d4980593901172a765674a0
#
_cell.length_a   1.000
_cell.length_b   1.000
_cell.length_c   1.000
_cell.angle_alpha   90.00
_cell.angle_beta   90.00
_cell.angle_gamma   90.00
#
_symmetry.space_group_name_H-M   'P 1'
#
loop_
_entity.id
_entity.type
_entity.pdbx_description
1 polymer ?
#
loop_
_entity_poly.entity_id
_entity_poly.type
_entity_poly.pdbx_seq_one_letter_code
_entity_poly.pdbx_strand_id
1 'polypeptide(L)'
;MFDDVLRNMINPEDRERFQRFWDFDTLLERIEEEDGALRGEFRKLRCNGSWGWVAQTVVPVKRGEGGETVVMCFIADIDAEVRAREEHAENAQIRQLRERDQLTGIYNAATFYAKASALLEAHPERCHEAIYLDIEHFKLFNEWHGREAGDEMLRAIANRLSNLAERYEGVAGYLGGDDFALVLPHGTITEDAVDRQLKLPPFDSEDAIGFRPAIGVCSVEEAGRSISTACDHAMLAMATVKNTYAKRVAWYEESMSEELKNEAKLLLEVKQALKNREFVPYWQPQCSTRTGRIVGLEALVRWQHPERGVVMPGAFIPVLERSGFIASLDLYVWDEVC
;
A
#
# COMPACT_ATOMS: atom_id res chain seq x y z
N MET A 1 1.25 57.71 19.83
CA MET A 1 0.33 56.65 20.33
C MET A 1 0.46 55.37 19.50
N PHE A 2 0.32 55.40 18.17
CA PHE A 2 0.47 54.20 17.33
C PHE A 2 1.87 53.56 17.40
N ASP A 3 2.92 54.37 17.26
CA ASP A 3 4.32 53.90 17.36
C ASP A 3 4.66 53.35 18.75
N ASP A 4 4.02 53.84 19.78
CA ASP A 4 4.22 53.35 21.16
C ASP A 4 3.58 51.96 21.36
N VAL A 5 2.37 51.78 20.85
CA VAL A 5 1.69 50.48 20.82
C VAL A 5 2.51 49.44 19.99
N LEU A 6 2.95 49.86 18.82
CA LEU A 6 3.74 48.98 17.94
C LEU A 6 5.02 48.51 18.61
N ARG A 7 5.76 49.44 19.29
CA ARG A 7 7.07 49.11 19.88
C ARG A 7 6.95 48.36 21.20
N ASN A 8 5.97 48.73 22.04
CA ASN A 8 5.92 48.29 23.43
C ASN A 8 4.87 47.20 23.68
N MET A 9 3.84 47.08 22.84
CA MET A 9 2.72 46.18 23.07
C MET A 9 2.55 45.07 22.04
N ILE A 10 3.17 45.20 20.88
CA ILE A 10 3.08 44.19 19.82
C ILE A 10 4.38 43.34 19.77
N ASN A 11 4.20 42.02 19.67
CA ASN A 11 5.34 41.10 19.58
C ASN A 11 6.28 41.50 18.41
N PRO A 12 7.60 41.51 18.61
CA PRO A 12 8.54 41.92 17.58
C PRO A 12 8.36 41.24 16.21
N GLU A 13 8.00 39.98 16.22
CA GLU A 13 7.77 39.19 14.98
C GLU A 13 6.48 39.60 14.25
N ASP A 14 5.51 40.19 14.96
CA ASP A 14 4.23 40.59 14.38
C ASP A 14 4.19 42.07 13.96
N ARG A 15 5.24 42.86 14.27
CA ARG A 15 5.25 44.30 14.04
C ARG A 15 5.05 44.71 12.61
N GLU A 16 5.70 44.04 11.68
CA GLU A 16 5.58 44.35 10.24
C GLU A 16 4.17 44.05 9.75
N ARG A 17 3.57 42.92 10.18
CA ARG A 17 2.19 42.55 9.86
C ARG A 17 1.20 43.54 10.50
N PHE A 18 1.46 43.99 11.73
CA PHE A 18 0.66 45.00 12.42
C PHE A 18 0.72 46.37 11.74
N GLN A 19 1.89 46.78 11.26
CA GLN A 19 2.04 48.04 10.49
C GLN A 19 1.26 47.96 9.18
N ARG A 20 1.37 46.88 8.44
CA ARG A 20 0.59 46.69 7.20
C ARG A 20 -0.92 46.64 7.47
N PHE A 21 -1.32 46.03 8.57
CA PHE A 21 -2.74 46.01 8.98
C PHE A 21 -3.29 47.42 9.22
N TRP A 22 -2.53 48.26 9.89
CA TRP A 22 -2.86 49.64 10.24
C TRP A 22 -2.28 50.68 9.28
N ASP A 23 -2.05 50.33 8.04
CA ASP A 23 -1.66 51.28 6.99
C ASP A 23 -2.89 52.17 6.67
N PHE A 24 -2.89 53.36 7.24
CA PHE A 24 -4.03 54.30 7.15
C PHE A 24 -4.29 54.80 5.76
N ASP A 25 -3.29 54.76 4.86
CA ASP A 25 -3.45 55.21 3.45
C ASP A 25 -4.31 54.20 2.64
N THR A 26 -4.25 52.93 2.97
CA THR A 26 -4.96 51.84 2.26
C THR A 26 -6.06 51.17 3.09
N LEU A 27 -6.21 51.55 4.39
CA LEU A 27 -7.11 50.87 5.32
C LEU A 27 -8.57 50.82 4.87
N LEU A 28 -9.08 51.91 4.37
CA LEU A 28 -10.50 51.99 3.98
C LEU A 28 -10.78 51.19 2.71
N GLU A 29 -9.87 51.19 1.73
CA GLU A 29 -10.00 50.38 0.51
C GLU A 29 -10.02 48.89 0.86
N ARG A 30 -9.14 48.46 1.77
CA ARG A 30 -9.05 47.07 2.23
C ARG A 30 -10.26 46.63 3.04
N ILE A 31 -10.86 47.51 3.84
CA ILE A 31 -12.12 47.26 4.55
C ILE A 31 -13.28 47.06 3.53
N GLU A 32 -13.30 47.83 2.45
CA GLU A 32 -14.31 47.68 1.40
C GLU A 32 -14.13 46.39 0.60
N GLU A 33 -12.87 45.95 0.35
CA GLU A 33 -12.55 44.70 -0.32
C GLU A 33 -12.93 43.45 0.51
N GLU A 34 -12.91 43.57 1.86
CA GLU A 34 -13.24 42.50 2.80
C GLU A 34 -14.66 42.65 3.41
N ASP A 35 -15.65 42.96 2.59
CA ASP A 35 -17.08 43.03 2.98
C ASP A 35 -17.36 43.94 4.20
N GLY A 36 -16.59 45.02 4.37
CA GLY A 36 -16.83 46.05 5.34
C GLY A 36 -16.19 45.84 6.72
N ALA A 37 -15.37 44.84 6.90
CA ALA A 37 -14.61 44.61 8.15
C ALA A 37 -13.24 44.01 7.88
N LEU A 38 -12.17 44.65 8.34
CA LEU A 38 -10.82 44.12 8.25
C LEU A 38 -10.43 43.44 9.55
N ARG A 39 -10.00 42.17 9.50
CA ARG A 39 -9.57 41.39 10.68
C ARG A 39 -8.09 41.03 10.61
N GLY A 40 -7.38 41.26 11.74
CA GLY A 40 -5.97 40.85 11.91
C GLY A 40 -5.76 40.19 13.24
N GLU A 41 -4.87 39.21 13.32
CA GLU A 41 -4.51 38.47 14.53
C GLU A 41 -3.04 38.75 14.88
N PHE A 42 -2.76 39.18 16.13
CA PHE A 42 -1.45 39.60 16.57
C PHE A 42 -1.19 39.15 18.00
N ARG A 43 0.08 38.95 18.37
CA ARG A 43 0.48 38.72 19.75
C ARG A 43 0.70 40.06 20.43
N LYS A 44 -0.06 40.31 21.49
CA LYS A 44 -0.02 41.53 22.32
C LYS A 44 0.52 41.23 23.70
N LEU A 45 1.33 42.14 24.24
CA LEU A 45 1.83 42.06 25.61
C LEU A 45 0.69 42.28 26.62
N ARG A 46 0.54 41.35 27.56
CA ARG A 46 -0.44 41.38 28.64
C ARG A 46 0.13 42.07 29.88
N CYS A 47 -0.72 42.47 30.81
CA CYS A 47 -0.33 43.09 32.07
C CYS A 47 0.58 42.22 32.95
N ASN A 48 0.52 40.89 32.76
CA ASN A 48 1.37 39.94 33.47
C ASN A 48 2.76 39.72 32.80
N GLY A 49 3.06 40.43 31.71
CA GLY A 49 4.32 40.33 30.97
C GLY A 49 4.35 39.19 29.96
N SER A 50 3.29 38.41 29.81
CA SER A 50 3.20 37.35 28.78
C SER A 50 2.66 37.88 27.45
N TRP A 51 2.98 37.20 26.35
CA TRP A 51 2.38 37.42 25.06
C TRP A 51 1.06 36.63 24.92
N GLY A 52 0.00 37.29 24.46
CA GLY A 52 -1.28 36.65 24.19
C GLY A 52 -1.81 37.01 22.80
N TRP A 53 -2.50 36.08 22.15
CA TRP A 53 -3.11 36.32 20.86
C TRP A 53 -4.37 37.16 20.98
N VAL A 54 -4.45 38.21 20.18
CA VAL A 54 -5.64 39.06 20.05
C VAL A 54 -6.04 39.19 18.60
N ALA A 55 -7.35 39.11 18.33
CA ALA A 55 -7.92 39.52 17.06
C ALA A 55 -8.32 40.98 17.14
N GLN A 56 -7.93 41.77 16.14
CA GLN A 56 -8.40 43.13 15.95
C GLN A 56 -9.32 43.14 14.72
N THR A 57 -10.55 43.60 14.90
CA THR A 57 -11.51 43.78 13.82
C THR A 57 -11.82 45.28 13.70
N VAL A 58 -11.55 45.84 12.53
CA VAL A 58 -11.76 47.24 12.22
C VAL A 58 -12.93 47.40 11.28
N VAL A 59 -13.88 48.23 11.68
CA VAL A 59 -15.09 48.52 10.87
C VAL A 59 -15.27 50.05 10.74
N PRO A 60 -15.77 50.60 9.64
CA PRO A 60 -16.12 51.98 9.49
C PRO A 60 -17.44 52.27 10.21
N VAL A 61 -17.50 53.30 11.03
CA VAL A 61 -18.69 53.63 11.84
C VAL A 61 -19.42 54.85 11.32
N LYS A 62 -18.73 55.90 10.86
CA LYS A 62 -19.32 57.15 10.44
C LYS A 62 -18.40 57.93 9.48
N ARG A 63 -19.00 58.56 8.48
CA ARG A 63 -18.33 59.64 7.72
C ARG A 63 -18.58 60.95 8.43
N GLY A 64 -17.51 61.65 8.85
CA GLY A 64 -17.58 62.99 9.43
C GLY A 64 -17.95 64.07 8.42
N GLU A 65 -18.37 65.24 8.90
CA GLU A 65 -18.80 66.41 8.05
C GLU A 65 -17.62 66.98 7.22
N GLY A 66 -16.37 66.55 7.41
CA GLY A 66 -15.19 66.97 6.64
C GLY A 66 -14.61 65.92 5.72
N GLY A 67 -15.33 64.79 5.47
CA GLY A 67 -14.84 63.67 4.63
C GLY A 67 -13.98 62.67 5.41
N GLU A 68 -13.77 62.87 6.68
CA GLU A 68 -13.05 61.91 7.55
C GLU A 68 -13.94 60.71 7.89
N THR A 69 -13.38 59.53 7.78
CA THR A 69 -14.03 58.26 8.16
C THR A 69 -13.56 57.86 9.56
N VAL A 70 -14.47 57.66 10.49
CA VAL A 70 -14.16 57.10 11.81
C VAL A 70 -14.28 55.59 11.75
N VAL A 71 -13.25 54.92 12.16
CA VAL A 71 -13.23 53.44 12.27
C VAL A 71 -13.29 53.04 13.75
N MET A 72 -13.95 51.94 14.05
CA MET A 72 -13.96 51.30 15.34
C MET A 72 -13.15 50.00 15.29
N CYS A 73 -12.28 49.80 16.26
CA CYS A 73 -11.50 48.59 16.42
C CYS A 73 -12.02 47.77 17.60
N PHE A 74 -12.46 46.57 17.33
CA PHE A 74 -12.79 45.58 18.35
C PHE A 74 -11.57 44.69 18.60
N ILE A 75 -11.23 44.48 19.89
CA ILE A 75 -10.11 43.61 20.28
C ILE A 75 -10.68 42.46 21.08
N ALA A 76 -10.50 41.24 20.61
CA ALA A 76 -10.88 40.01 21.29
C ALA A 76 -9.66 39.20 21.66
N ASP A 77 -9.65 38.58 22.83
CA ASP A 77 -8.66 37.58 23.21
C ASP A 77 -9.00 36.26 22.50
N ILE A 78 -8.07 35.76 21.73
CA ILE A 78 -8.24 34.53 20.91
C ILE A 78 -7.24 33.42 21.26
N ASP A 79 -6.60 33.51 22.46
CA ASP A 79 -5.63 32.48 22.89
C ASP A 79 -6.21 31.05 22.88
N ALA A 80 -7.46 30.92 23.33
CA ALA A 80 -8.13 29.63 23.38
C ALA A 80 -8.39 29.08 21.95
N GLU A 81 -8.78 29.97 21.04
CA GLU A 81 -9.03 29.60 19.62
C GLU A 81 -7.73 29.22 18.92
N VAL A 82 -6.65 29.97 19.15
CA VAL A 82 -5.34 29.67 18.53
C VAL A 82 -4.80 28.34 19.06
N ARG A 83 -4.83 28.13 20.39
CA ARG A 83 -4.41 26.84 20.96
C ARG A 83 -5.22 25.67 20.44
N ALA A 84 -6.53 25.82 20.35
CA ALA A 84 -7.37 24.76 19.79
C ALA A 84 -7.02 24.46 18.32
N ARG A 85 -6.71 25.48 17.50
CA ARG A 85 -6.25 25.28 16.11
C ARG A 85 -4.89 24.56 16.06
N GLU A 86 -3.95 24.96 16.92
CA GLU A 86 -2.62 24.32 17.02
C GLU A 86 -2.73 22.87 17.48
N GLU A 87 -3.51 22.57 18.51
CA GLU A 87 -3.79 21.20 18.97
C GLU A 87 -4.48 20.36 17.90
N HIS A 88 -5.43 20.92 17.15
CA HIS A 88 -6.06 20.21 16.05
C HIS A 88 -5.10 19.90 14.91
N ALA A 89 -4.22 20.86 14.58
CA ALA A 89 -3.20 20.68 13.54
C ALA A 89 -2.16 19.62 13.96
N GLU A 90 -1.69 19.68 15.20
CA GLU A 90 -0.75 18.71 15.76
C GLU A 90 -1.37 17.30 15.81
N ASN A 91 -2.60 17.19 16.31
CA ASN A 91 -3.31 15.91 16.34
C ASN A 91 -3.56 15.34 14.95
N ALA A 92 -3.88 16.18 13.95
CA ALA A 92 -4.02 15.77 12.56
C ALA A 92 -2.69 15.24 11.99
N GLN A 93 -1.58 15.90 12.27
CA GLN A 93 -0.24 15.48 11.86
C GLN A 93 0.17 14.17 12.54
N ILE A 94 -0.04 14.03 13.86
CA ILE A 94 0.22 12.78 14.58
C ILE A 94 -0.61 11.64 14.01
N ARG A 95 -1.88 11.90 13.73
CA ARG A 95 -2.78 10.91 13.12
C ARG A 95 -2.28 10.49 11.75
N GLN A 96 -1.89 11.43 10.90
CA GLN A 96 -1.35 11.14 9.57
C GLN A 96 -0.09 10.27 9.66
N LEU A 97 0.84 10.57 10.58
CA LEU A 97 2.06 9.79 10.80
C LEU A 97 1.79 8.37 11.32
N ARG A 98 0.70 8.18 12.09
CA ARG A 98 0.32 6.86 12.62
C ARG A 98 -0.46 6.01 11.63
N GLU A 99 -1.32 6.62 10.81
CA GLU A 99 -2.23 5.92 9.91
C GLU A 99 -1.61 5.64 8.54
N ARG A 100 -0.65 6.44 8.10
CA ARG A 100 -0.07 6.36 6.75
C ARG A 100 1.38 5.93 6.75
N ASP A 101 1.77 5.27 5.67
CA ASP A 101 3.17 4.98 5.39
C ASP A 101 3.89 6.25 4.92
N GLN A 102 5.09 6.50 5.44
CA GLN A 102 5.83 7.74 5.19
C GLN A 102 6.40 7.84 3.78
N LEU A 103 6.71 6.70 3.15
CA LEU A 103 7.25 6.67 1.80
C LEU A 103 6.14 6.88 0.77
N THR A 104 5.07 6.11 0.91
CA THR A 104 4.01 5.98 -0.11
C THR A 104 2.83 6.91 0.12
N GLY A 105 2.61 7.38 1.35
CA GLY A 105 1.51 8.29 1.72
C GLY A 105 0.12 7.66 1.82
N ILE A 106 -0.06 6.40 1.41
CA ILE A 106 -1.31 5.64 1.61
C ILE A 106 -1.36 4.99 3.00
N TYR A 107 -2.44 4.33 3.36
CA TYR A 107 -2.55 3.68 4.67
C TYR A 107 -1.45 2.63 4.85
N ASN A 108 -0.85 2.58 6.05
CA ASN A 108 0.01 1.47 6.42
C ASN A 108 -0.81 0.19 6.65
N ALA A 109 -0.15 -0.97 6.76
CA ALA A 109 -0.81 -2.25 6.86
C ALA A 109 -1.88 -2.31 7.97
N ALA A 110 -1.55 -1.87 9.19
CA ALA A 110 -2.47 -1.92 10.33
C ALA A 110 -3.74 -1.07 10.08
N THR A 111 -3.55 0.13 9.54
CA THR A 111 -4.66 1.03 9.24
C THR A 111 -5.48 0.54 8.05
N PHE A 112 -4.83 -0.03 7.03
CA PHE A 112 -5.53 -0.64 5.89
C PHE A 112 -6.52 -1.70 6.37
N TYR A 113 -6.08 -2.69 7.15
CA TYR A 113 -6.97 -3.74 7.67
C TYR A 113 -8.11 -3.18 8.51
N ALA A 114 -7.84 -2.20 9.37
CA ALA A 114 -8.87 -1.57 10.20
C ALA A 114 -9.90 -0.79 9.35
N LYS A 115 -9.44 -0.01 8.36
CA LYS A 115 -10.32 0.78 7.49
C LYS A 115 -11.13 -0.09 6.54
N ALA A 116 -10.51 -1.14 5.99
CA ALA A 116 -11.18 -2.09 5.13
C ALA A 116 -12.28 -2.87 5.90
N SER A 117 -12.00 -3.30 7.14
CA SER A 117 -13.03 -3.94 7.99
C SER A 117 -14.18 -2.97 8.30
N ALA A 118 -13.87 -1.71 8.64
CA ALA A 118 -14.89 -0.70 8.88
C ALA A 118 -15.74 -0.40 7.62
N LEU A 119 -15.14 -0.45 6.42
CA LEU A 119 -15.86 -0.31 5.15
C LEU A 119 -16.89 -1.42 4.97
N LEU A 120 -16.53 -2.68 5.26
CA LEU A 120 -17.46 -3.81 5.17
C LEU A 120 -18.61 -3.72 6.18
N GLU A 121 -18.31 -3.25 7.40
CA GLU A 121 -19.32 -3.04 8.44
C GLU A 121 -20.30 -1.92 8.07
N ALA A 122 -19.81 -0.84 7.44
CA ALA A 122 -20.64 0.28 7.00
C ALA A 122 -21.54 -0.07 5.81
N HIS A 123 -21.13 -1.05 4.97
CA HIS A 123 -21.84 -1.44 3.75
C HIS A 123 -22.07 -2.98 3.70
N PRO A 124 -22.88 -3.53 4.61
CA PRO A 124 -23.09 -4.98 4.68
C PRO A 124 -23.78 -5.56 3.44
N GLU A 125 -24.50 -4.71 2.70
CA GLU A 125 -25.24 -5.07 1.47
C GLU A 125 -24.37 -5.09 0.21
N ARG A 126 -23.16 -4.50 0.27
CA ARG A 126 -22.26 -4.42 -0.89
C ARG A 126 -21.27 -5.57 -0.89
N CYS A 127 -21.06 -6.16 -2.04
CA CYS A 127 -19.99 -7.13 -2.28
C CYS A 127 -18.69 -6.41 -2.59
N HIS A 128 -17.59 -6.92 -2.04
CA HIS A 128 -16.26 -6.33 -2.22
C HIS A 128 -15.24 -7.37 -2.69
N GLU A 129 -14.19 -6.90 -3.32
CA GLU A 129 -13.01 -7.66 -3.71
C GLU A 129 -11.78 -7.14 -2.96
N ALA A 130 -11.01 -8.06 -2.39
CA ALA A 130 -9.66 -7.79 -1.92
C ALA A 130 -8.68 -8.07 -3.06
N ILE A 131 -7.82 -7.12 -3.33
CA ILE A 131 -6.79 -7.17 -4.36
C ILE A 131 -5.43 -7.11 -3.67
N TYR A 132 -4.56 -8.06 -3.99
CA TYR A 132 -3.17 -8.08 -3.55
C TYR A 132 -2.26 -7.86 -4.75
N LEU A 133 -1.25 -7.03 -4.59
CA LEU A 133 -0.34 -6.63 -5.65
C LEU A 133 1.10 -6.69 -5.14
N ASP A 134 1.97 -7.30 -5.93
CA ASP A 134 3.42 -7.41 -5.68
C ASP A 134 4.17 -7.03 -6.97
N ILE A 135 5.30 -6.33 -6.85
CA ILE A 135 6.11 -5.92 -8.01
C ILE A 135 7.16 -7.00 -8.26
N GLU A 136 7.03 -7.71 -9.39
CA GLU A 136 7.99 -8.75 -9.74
C GLU A 136 9.41 -8.18 -9.83
N HIS A 137 10.36 -8.91 -9.23
CA HIS A 137 11.79 -8.58 -9.26
C HIS A 137 12.17 -7.18 -8.73
N PHE A 138 11.37 -6.58 -7.85
CA PHE A 138 11.60 -5.23 -7.32
C PHE A 138 13.01 -5.06 -6.71
N LYS A 139 13.52 -6.09 -6.05
CA LYS A 139 14.89 -6.07 -5.53
C LYS A 139 15.93 -5.90 -6.66
N LEU A 140 15.75 -6.61 -7.78
CA LEU A 140 16.63 -6.51 -8.95
C LEU A 140 16.51 -5.13 -9.61
N PHE A 141 15.29 -4.57 -9.67
CA PHE A 141 15.08 -3.20 -10.12
C PHE A 141 15.89 -2.20 -9.29
N ASN A 142 15.86 -2.33 -7.96
CA ASN A 142 16.64 -1.48 -7.05
C ASN A 142 18.16 -1.65 -7.25
N GLU A 143 18.62 -2.85 -7.56
CA GLU A 143 20.05 -3.11 -7.85
C GLU A 143 20.49 -2.44 -9.17
N TRP A 144 19.62 -2.37 -10.18
CA TRP A 144 19.95 -1.80 -11.50
C TRP A 144 19.76 -0.28 -11.56
N HIS A 145 18.70 0.23 -10.94
CA HIS A 145 18.29 1.64 -11.08
C HIS A 145 18.51 2.47 -9.81
N GLY A 146 18.90 1.83 -8.70
CA GLY A 146 19.07 2.47 -7.42
C GLY A 146 17.79 2.55 -6.58
N ARG A 147 17.95 2.73 -5.27
CA ARG A 147 16.82 2.76 -4.31
C ARG A 147 15.89 3.94 -4.53
N GLU A 148 16.42 5.09 -4.93
CA GLU A 148 15.59 6.29 -5.19
C GLU A 148 14.58 6.04 -6.31
N ALA A 149 15.00 5.36 -7.39
CA ALA A 149 14.11 4.97 -8.48
C ALA A 149 13.02 3.96 -8.01
N GLY A 150 13.38 3.02 -7.13
CA GLY A 150 12.42 2.11 -6.51
C GLY A 150 11.42 2.83 -5.63
N ASP A 151 11.86 3.78 -4.81
CA ASP A 151 10.99 4.59 -3.97
C ASP A 151 10.01 5.44 -4.82
N GLU A 152 10.47 5.99 -5.94
CA GLU A 152 9.61 6.70 -6.90
C GLU A 152 8.56 5.77 -7.52
N MET A 153 8.94 4.54 -7.88
CA MET A 153 8.03 3.51 -8.36
C MET A 153 6.96 3.18 -7.32
N LEU A 154 7.34 2.94 -6.07
CA LEU A 154 6.40 2.66 -4.97
C LEU A 154 5.42 3.83 -4.76
N ARG A 155 5.90 5.08 -4.79
CA ARG A 155 5.05 6.28 -4.70
C ARG A 155 4.08 6.38 -5.87
N ALA A 156 4.54 6.09 -7.09
CA ALA A 156 3.69 6.14 -8.29
C ALA A 156 2.55 5.11 -8.22
N ILE A 157 2.85 3.87 -7.79
CA ILE A 157 1.86 2.83 -7.56
C ILE A 157 0.87 3.24 -6.47
N ALA A 158 1.38 3.68 -5.32
CA ALA A 158 0.56 4.12 -4.21
C ALA A 158 -0.43 5.23 -4.59
N ASN A 159 0.03 6.25 -5.32
CA ASN A 159 -0.82 7.33 -5.85
C ASN A 159 -1.92 6.78 -6.76
N ARG A 160 -1.59 5.79 -7.59
CA ARG A 160 -2.58 5.19 -8.49
C ARG A 160 -3.63 4.41 -7.72
N LEU A 161 -3.20 3.61 -6.73
CA LEU A 161 -4.10 2.83 -5.87
C LEU A 161 -4.98 3.75 -5.00
N SER A 162 -4.43 4.87 -4.49
CA SER A 162 -5.20 5.88 -3.76
C SER A 162 -6.30 6.48 -4.63
N ASN A 163 -5.97 6.88 -5.85
CA ASN A 163 -6.94 7.43 -6.79
C ASN A 163 -8.05 6.42 -7.15
N LEU A 164 -7.70 5.13 -7.27
CA LEU A 164 -8.69 4.07 -7.48
C LEU A 164 -9.59 3.90 -6.27
N ALA A 165 -8.99 3.85 -5.06
CA ALA A 165 -9.74 3.76 -3.82
C ALA A 165 -10.70 4.94 -3.63
N GLU A 166 -10.25 6.17 -3.88
CA GLU A 166 -11.10 7.36 -3.82
C GLU A 166 -12.24 7.32 -4.83
N ARG A 167 -11.94 6.94 -6.07
CA ARG A 167 -12.92 6.89 -7.16
C ARG A 167 -14.04 5.89 -6.91
N TYR A 168 -13.74 4.76 -6.29
CA TYR A 168 -14.65 3.64 -6.10
C TYR A 168 -15.06 3.42 -4.64
N GLU A 169 -14.84 4.40 -3.78
CA GLU A 169 -15.16 4.33 -2.35
C GLU A 169 -14.53 3.10 -1.65
N GLY A 170 -13.29 2.79 -2.01
CA GLY A 170 -12.53 1.67 -1.47
C GLY A 170 -11.46 2.09 -0.49
N VAL A 171 -10.55 1.17 -0.18
CA VAL A 171 -9.41 1.39 0.72
C VAL A 171 -8.14 0.84 0.10
N ALA A 172 -7.07 1.65 0.07
CA ALA A 172 -5.75 1.24 -0.41
C ALA A 172 -4.73 1.29 0.72
N GLY A 173 -3.83 0.30 0.77
CA GLY A 173 -2.78 0.19 1.77
C GLY A 173 -1.46 -0.33 1.21
N TYR A 174 -0.38 0.11 1.84
CA TYR A 174 0.96 -0.41 1.62
C TYR A 174 1.31 -1.39 2.75
N LEU A 175 1.66 -2.61 2.38
CA LEU A 175 1.92 -3.68 3.32
C LEU A 175 3.41 -3.84 3.67
N GLY A 176 4.27 -3.15 2.92
CA GLY A 176 5.72 -3.16 3.08
C GLY A 176 6.44 -3.82 1.90
N GLY A 177 7.74 -3.53 1.72
CA GLY A 177 8.53 -4.07 0.60
C GLY A 177 8.02 -3.61 -0.76
N ASP A 178 7.48 -4.52 -1.53
CA ASP A 178 6.85 -4.36 -2.84
C ASP A 178 5.36 -4.73 -2.84
N ASP A 179 4.78 -4.94 -1.64
CA ASP A 179 3.42 -5.42 -1.44
C ASP A 179 2.41 -4.29 -1.20
N PHE A 180 1.30 -4.35 -1.92
CA PHE A 180 0.16 -3.46 -1.77
C PHE A 180 -1.14 -4.24 -1.64
N ALA A 181 -2.12 -3.66 -0.97
CA ALA A 181 -3.48 -4.19 -0.92
C ALA A 181 -4.51 -3.11 -1.22
N LEU A 182 -5.63 -3.54 -1.81
CA LEU A 182 -6.74 -2.68 -2.17
C LEU A 182 -8.05 -3.42 -1.94
N VAL A 183 -9.05 -2.76 -1.38
CA VAL A 183 -10.42 -3.28 -1.29
C VAL A 183 -11.33 -2.37 -2.09
N LEU A 184 -12.05 -2.95 -3.04
CA LEU A 184 -12.96 -2.23 -3.93
C LEU A 184 -14.31 -2.95 -4.02
N PRO A 185 -15.39 -2.27 -4.46
CA PRO A 185 -16.64 -2.94 -4.81
C PRO A 185 -16.42 -4.01 -5.89
N HIS A 186 -17.16 -5.12 -5.78
CA HIS A 186 -17.09 -6.25 -6.70
C HIS A 186 -17.31 -5.83 -8.16
N GLY A 187 -16.55 -6.43 -9.08
CA GLY A 187 -16.62 -6.15 -10.50
C GLY A 187 -15.97 -4.85 -10.95
N THR A 188 -15.27 -4.14 -10.03
CA THR A 188 -14.50 -2.94 -10.39
C THR A 188 -13.22 -3.29 -11.14
N ILE A 189 -12.62 -4.45 -10.83
CA ILE A 189 -11.38 -4.93 -11.44
C ILE A 189 -11.72 -5.98 -12.51
N THR A 190 -11.27 -5.70 -13.75
CA THR A 190 -11.25 -6.65 -14.87
C THR A 190 -9.85 -6.70 -15.43
N GLU A 191 -9.49 -7.77 -16.17
CA GLU A 191 -8.16 -7.88 -16.81
C GLU A 191 -7.83 -6.64 -17.66
N ASP A 192 -8.80 -6.19 -18.49
CA ASP A 192 -8.65 -4.99 -19.31
C ASP A 192 -8.52 -3.68 -18.48
N ALA A 193 -9.16 -3.63 -17.32
CA ALA A 193 -9.08 -2.45 -16.43
C ALA A 193 -7.72 -2.39 -15.74
N VAL A 194 -7.19 -3.52 -15.31
CA VAL A 194 -5.86 -3.63 -14.71
C VAL A 194 -4.78 -3.20 -15.70
N ASP A 195 -4.81 -3.73 -16.92
CA ASP A 195 -3.85 -3.36 -17.96
C ASP A 195 -3.88 -1.87 -18.29
N ARG A 196 -5.05 -1.24 -18.25
CA ARG A 196 -5.18 0.21 -18.51
C ARG A 196 -4.85 1.08 -17.31
N GLN A 197 -5.22 0.65 -16.11
CA GLN A 197 -5.13 1.48 -14.91
C GLN A 197 -3.80 1.33 -14.16
N LEU A 198 -3.10 0.19 -14.33
CA LEU A 198 -1.80 -0.09 -13.76
C LEU A 198 -0.64 0.00 -14.77
N LYS A 199 -0.92 0.48 -16.00
CA LYS A 199 0.15 0.96 -16.88
C LYS A 199 0.76 2.21 -16.26
N LEU A 200 1.88 2.04 -15.59
CA LEU A 200 2.60 3.10 -14.91
C LEU A 200 3.96 3.31 -15.58
N PRO A 201 4.39 4.55 -15.82
CA PRO A 201 5.81 4.81 -15.97
C PRO A 201 6.55 4.34 -14.69
N PRO A 202 7.63 3.56 -14.78
CA PRO A 202 8.42 3.22 -15.95
C PRO A 202 7.96 1.96 -16.71
N PHE A 203 6.82 1.34 -16.37
CA PHE A 203 6.36 0.08 -16.96
C PHE A 203 5.91 0.19 -18.43
N ASP A 204 5.78 1.41 -18.97
CA ASP A 204 5.47 1.65 -20.40
C ASP A 204 6.72 1.63 -21.30
N SER A 205 7.94 1.53 -20.75
CA SER A 205 9.17 1.43 -21.54
C SER A 205 9.51 -0.02 -21.85
N GLU A 206 10.19 -0.25 -22.99
CA GLU A 206 10.71 -1.57 -23.34
C GLU A 206 11.69 -2.10 -22.27
N ASP A 207 12.34 -1.22 -21.52
CA ASP A 207 13.28 -1.54 -20.44
C ASP A 207 12.57 -2.04 -19.15
N ALA A 208 11.27 -1.83 -19.00
CA ALA A 208 10.49 -2.26 -17.85
C ALA A 208 9.96 -3.71 -17.96
N ILE A 209 10.36 -4.42 -19.00
CA ILE A 209 10.02 -5.84 -19.20
C ILE A 209 10.57 -6.63 -18.00
N GLY A 210 9.67 -7.19 -17.18
CA GLY A 210 10.01 -8.03 -16.02
C GLY A 210 9.76 -7.38 -14.65
N PHE A 211 9.46 -6.08 -14.58
CA PHE A 211 9.16 -5.37 -13.33
C PHE A 211 7.68 -4.99 -13.18
N ARG A 212 6.80 -5.76 -13.79
CA ARG A 212 5.35 -5.50 -13.76
C ARG A 212 4.71 -6.08 -12.51
N PRO A 213 3.61 -5.48 -12.00
CA PRO A 213 2.90 -6.05 -10.87
C PRO A 213 2.21 -7.37 -11.24
N ALA A 214 2.34 -8.35 -10.34
CA ALA A 214 1.48 -9.53 -10.29
C ALA A 214 0.31 -9.22 -9.35
N ILE A 215 -0.90 -9.62 -9.71
CA ILE A 215 -2.13 -9.22 -9.01
C ILE A 215 -2.99 -10.45 -8.73
N GLY A 216 -3.41 -10.57 -7.49
CA GLY A 216 -4.42 -11.52 -7.08
C GLY A 216 -5.68 -10.84 -6.60
N VAL A 217 -6.82 -11.43 -6.86
CA VAL A 217 -8.15 -10.92 -6.49
C VAL A 217 -8.91 -12.01 -5.78
N CYS A 218 -9.58 -11.67 -4.69
CA CYS A 218 -10.47 -12.58 -3.95
C CYS A 218 -11.77 -11.87 -3.58
N SER A 219 -12.90 -12.54 -3.75
CA SER A 219 -14.18 -12.09 -3.21
C SER A 219 -14.13 -12.12 -1.68
N VAL A 220 -14.44 -10.97 -1.07
CA VAL A 220 -14.46 -10.85 0.41
C VAL A 220 -15.59 -11.69 0.99
N GLU A 221 -16.69 -11.87 0.28
CA GLU A 221 -17.82 -12.70 0.68
C GLU A 221 -17.42 -14.18 0.75
N GLU A 222 -16.69 -14.69 -0.24
CA GLU A 222 -16.16 -16.06 -0.27
C GLU A 222 -15.13 -16.32 0.83
N ALA A 223 -14.43 -15.28 1.27
CA ALA A 223 -13.51 -15.32 2.42
C ALA A 223 -14.23 -15.15 3.78
N GLY A 224 -15.55 -15.32 3.83
CA GLY A 224 -16.35 -15.19 5.06
C GLY A 224 -16.38 -13.76 5.61
N ARG A 225 -16.25 -12.75 4.75
CA ARG A 225 -16.18 -11.31 5.08
C ARG A 225 -15.00 -10.93 5.99
N SER A 226 -13.92 -11.71 5.95
CA SER A 226 -12.65 -11.43 6.63
C SER A 226 -11.67 -10.81 5.65
N ILE A 227 -11.29 -9.57 5.88
CA ILE A 227 -10.29 -8.86 5.04
C ILE A 227 -8.95 -9.58 5.08
N SER A 228 -8.51 -10.06 6.24
CA SER A 228 -7.24 -10.80 6.35
C SER A 228 -7.28 -12.06 5.51
N THR A 229 -8.34 -12.88 5.64
CA THR A 229 -8.51 -14.09 4.85
C THR A 229 -8.61 -13.79 3.34
N ALA A 230 -9.34 -12.74 2.97
CA ALA A 230 -9.47 -12.34 1.57
C ALA A 230 -8.14 -11.88 0.97
N CYS A 231 -7.31 -11.15 1.72
CA CYS A 231 -5.97 -10.76 1.31
C CYS A 231 -5.04 -11.98 1.20
N ASP A 232 -5.09 -12.93 2.14
CA ASP A 232 -4.32 -14.18 2.08
C ASP A 232 -4.70 -15.00 0.83
N HIS A 233 -5.99 -15.10 0.53
CA HIS A 233 -6.49 -15.77 -0.68
C HIS A 233 -6.08 -15.03 -1.97
N ALA A 234 -6.17 -13.69 -1.98
CA ALA A 234 -5.70 -12.89 -3.10
C ALA A 234 -4.18 -13.07 -3.31
N MET A 235 -3.39 -13.13 -2.24
CA MET A 235 -1.95 -13.41 -2.32
C MET A 235 -1.67 -14.81 -2.91
N LEU A 236 -2.45 -15.82 -2.56
CA LEU A 236 -2.35 -17.16 -3.17
C LEU A 236 -2.65 -17.10 -4.68
N ALA A 237 -3.71 -16.42 -5.08
CA ALA A 237 -4.04 -16.23 -6.48
C ALA A 237 -2.92 -15.49 -7.24
N MET A 238 -2.39 -14.41 -6.66
CA MET A 238 -1.26 -13.66 -7.21
C MET A 238 -0.03 -14.54 -7.45
N ALA A 239 0.28 -15.45 -6.52
CA ALA A 239 1.42 -16.35 -6.64
C ALA A 239 1.35 -17.26 -7.88
N THR A 240 0.15 -17.58 -8.38
CA THR A 240 -0.03 -18.41 -9.59
C THR A 240 0.35 -17.70 -10.88
N VAL A 241 0.35 -16.37 -10.90
CA VAL A 241 0.71 -15.55 -12.07
C VAL A 241 2.09 -14.92 -11.96
N LYS A 242 2.75 -15.02 -10.79
CA LYS A 242 4.15 -14.61 -10.65
C LYS A 242 5.04 -15.38 -11.64
N ASN A 243 5.98 -14.66 -12.25
CA ASN A 243 6.89 -15.17 -13.30
C ASN A 243 6.20 -15.64 -14.59
N THR A 244 4.92 -15.35 -14.80
CA THR A 244 4.21 -15.60 -16.04
C THR A 244 4.07 -14.33 -16.86
N TYR A 245 4.59 -14.36 -18.11
CA TYR A 245 4.60 -13.17 -18.97
C TYR A 245 3.22 -12.81 -19.52
N ALA A 246 2.37 -13.82 -19.73
CA ALA A 246 1.11 -13.68 -20.46
C ALA A 246 -0.09 -13.29 -19.56
N LYS A 247 -0.08 -13.63 -18.30
CA LYS A 247 -1.17 -13.39 -17.37
C LYS A 247 -0.66 -12.65 -16.15
N ARG A 248 -1.30 -11.54 -15.78
CA ARG A 248 -0.89 -10.68 -14.66
C ARG A 248 -1.87 -10.65 -13.52
N VAL A 249 -3.09 -11.12 -13.76
CA VAL A 249 -4.17 -11.14 -12.78
C VAL A 249 -4.69 -12.56 -12.62
N ALA A 250 -4.88 -12.98 -11.40
CA ALA A 250 -5.58 -14.22 -11.07
C ALA A 250 -6.66 -13.94 -10.03
N TRP A 251 -7.80 -14.59 -10.20
CA TRP A 251 -8.86 -14.67 -9.21
C TRP A 251 -8.67 -15.93 -8.39
N TYR A 252 -8.87 -15.78 -7.08
CA TYR A 252 -8.80 -16.91 -6.16
C TYR A 252 -9.89 -17.93 -6.49
N GLU A 253 -9.49 -19.18 -6.50
CA GLU A 253 -10.36 -20.35 -6.57
C GLU A 253 -10.01 -21.28 -5.39
N GLU A 254 -11.01 -21.93 -4.80
CA GLU A 254 -10.80 -22.81 -3.64
C GLU A 254 -9.82 -23.95 -3.94
N SER A 255 -9.79 -24.43 -5.21
CA SER A 255 -8.81 -25.39 -5.72
C SER A 255 -7.36 -25.00 -5.45
N MET A 256 -7.02 -23.71 -5.48
CA MET A 256 -5.67 -23.19 -5.22
C MET A 256 -5.21 -23.49 -3.80
N SER A 257 -6.10 -23.32 -2.81
CA SER A 257 -5.80 -23.66 -1.41
C SER A 257 -5.68 -25.19 -1.22
N GLU A 258 -6.50 -25.96 -1.91
CA GLU A 258 -6.43 -27.42 -1.85
C GLU A 258 -5.16 -27.96 -2.50
N GLU A 259 -4.75 -27.41 -3.62
CA GLU A 259 -3.48 -27.75 -4.28
C GLU A 259 -2.29 -27.47 -3.36
N LEU A 260 -2.23 -26.32 -2.71
CA LEU A 260 -1.16 -25.96 -1.77
C LEU A 260 -1.11 -26.92 -0.57
N LYS A 261 -2.28 -27.26 0.00
CA LYS A 261 -2.38 -28.25 1.10
C LYS A 261 -1.90 -29.63 0.65
N ASN A 262 -2.27 -30.04 -0.57
CA ASN A 262 -1.86 -31.33 -1.14
C ASN A 262 -0.36 -31.36 -1.43
N GLU A 263 0.23 -30.28 -1.95
CA GLU A 263 1.67 -30.17 -2.11
C GLU A 263 2.43 -30.26 -0.78
N ALA A 264 1.98 -29.51 0.23
CA ALA A 264 2.59 -29.57 1.56
C ALA A 264 2.50 -30.97 2.18
N LYS A 265 1.35 -31.63 2.03
CA LYS A 265 1.14 -33.01 2.49
C LYS A 265 2.06 -33.98 1.75
N LEU A 266 2.17 -33.85 0.42
CA LEU A 266 3.04 -34.70 -0.40
C LEU A 266 4.52 -34.55 0.01
N LEU A 267 4.99 -33.34 0.28
CA LEU A 267 6.37 -33.10 0.74
C LEU A 267 6.65 -33.78 2.09
N LEU A 268 5.70 -33.76 3.02
CA LEU A 268 5.80 -34.47 4.30
C LEU A 268 5.83 -36.00 4.09
N GLU A 269 4.96 -36.52 3.21
CA GLU A 269 4.92 -37.93 2.86
C GLU A 269 6.25 -38.38 2.21
N VAL A 270 6.77 -37.63 1.24
CA VAL A 270 8.06 -37.92 0.59
C VAL A 270 9.22 -37.92 1.60
N LYS A 271 9.23 -36.94 2.52
CA LYS A 271 10.26 -36.88 3.57
C LYS A 271 10.25 -38.14 4.46
N GLN A 272 9.07 -38.65 4.77
CA GLN A 272 8.91 -39.89 5.51
C GLN A 272 9.25 -41.11 4.66
N ALA A 273 8.85 -41.13 3.41
CA ALA A 273 9.11 -42.21 2.46
C ALA A 273 10.61 -42.42 2.20
N LEU A 274 11.40 -41.33 2.11
CA LEU A 274 12.86 -41.42 2.04
C LEU A 274 13.46 -42.13 3.26
N LYS A 275 12.96 -41.83 4.47
CA LYS A 275 13.43 -42.50 5.70
C LYS A 275 13.04 -43.99 5.75
N ASN A 276 11.86 -44.32 5.25
CA ASN A 276 11.31 -45.65 5.22
C ASN A 276 11.82 -46.48 4.04
N ARG A 277 12.68 -45.93 3.18
CA ARG A 277 13.16 -46.57 1.94
C ARG A 277 12.04 -47.03 1.01
N GLU A 278 11.03 -46.22 0.86
CA GLU A 278 9.88 -46.52 -0.02
C GLU A 278 10.16 -46.18 -1.51
N PHE A 279 11.24 -45.45 -1.79
CA PHE A 279 11.67 -45.18 -3.18
C PHE A 279 12.61 -46.29 -3.66
N VAL A 280 12.27 -46.89 -4.77
CA VAL A 280 13.03 -47.96 -5.37
C VAL A 280 13.37 -47.68 -6.84
N PRO A 281 14.60 -48.00 -7.29
CA PRO A 281 14.96 -47.90 -8.69
C PRO A 281 14.38 -49.03 -9.50
N TYR A 282 13.70 -48.74 -10.59
CA TYR A 282 13.31 -49.68 -11.63
C TYR A 282 14.28 -49.55 -12.80
N TRP A 283 14.76 -50.65 -13.29
CA TRP A 283 15.79 -50.69 -14.33
C TRP A 283 15.16 -50.83 -15.71
N GLN A 284 15.37 -49.85 -16.58
CA GLN A 284 14.98 -49.90 -17.97
C GLN A 284 16.21 -50.21 -18.83
N PRO A 285 16.22 -51.37 -19.58
CA PRO A 285 17.34 -51.69 -20.42
C PRO A 285 17.41 -50.81 -21.66
N GLN A 286 18.58 -50.27 -21.94
CA GLN A 286 18.90 -49.57 -23.19
C GLN A 286 19.57 -50.55 -24.15
N CYS A 287 18.94 -50.80 -25.29
CA CYS A 287 19.42 -51.74 -26.28
C CYS A 287 20.00 -51.02 -27.50
N SER A 288 21.12 -51.54 -28.02
CA SER A 288 21.67 -51.10 -29.31
C SER A 288 20.72 -51.47 -30.44
N THR A 289 20.27 -50.49 -31.20
CA THR A 289 19.43 -50.73 -32.39
C THR A 289 20.14 -51.55 -33.48
N ARG A 290 21.45 -51.58 -33.48
CA ARG A 290 22.28 -52.33 -34.45
C ARG A 290 22.47 -53.78 -34.06
N THR A 291 22.60 -54.09 -32.78
CA THR A 291 23.01 -55.44 -32.30
C THR A 291 21.94 -56.14 -31.49
N GLY A 292 20.90 -55.43 -31.04
CA GLY A 292 19.89 -55.93 -30.10
C GLY A 292 20.41 -56.17 -28.68
N ARG A 293 21.70 -55.90 -28.39
CA ARG A 293 22.28 -56.15 -27.09
C ARG A 293 22.03 -55.01 -26.12
N ILE A 294 21.87 -55.31 -24.84
CA ILE A 294 21.81 -54.32 -23.75
C ILE A 294 23.16 -53.61 -23.67
N VAL A 295 23.16 -52.29 -23.76
CA VAL A 295 24.36 -51.44 -23.70
C VAL A 295 24.35 -50.53 -22.46
N GLY A 296 23.21 -50.44 -21.76
CA GLY A 296 23.07 -49.67 -20.53
C GLY A 296 21.76 -50.00 -19.84
N LEU A 297 21.65 -49.49 -18.60
CA LEU A 297 20.42 -49.55 -17.81
C LEU A 297 20.12 -48.13 -17.33
N GLU A 298 18.90 -47.73 -17.43
CA GLU A 298 18.40 -46.46 -16.87
C GLU A 298 17.67 -46.77 -15.57
N ALA A 299 18.05 -46.07 -14.50
CA ALA A 299 17.43 -46.20 -13.18
C ALA A 299 16.26 -45.19 -13.11
N LEU A 300 15.05 -45.69 -13.10
CA LEU A 300 13.83 -44.89 -13.02
C LEU A 300 13.19 -45.08 -11.67
N VAL A 301 13.19 -44.02 -10.83
CA VAL A 301 12.61 -44.05 -9.47
C VAL A 301 11.11 -44.37 -9.50
N ARG A 302 10.65 -45.21 -8.58
CA ARG A 302 9.25 -45.51 -8.28
C ARG A 302 9.03 -45.39 -6.77
N TRP A 303 7.90 -44.84 -6.39
CA TRP A 303 7.55 -44.75 -4.97
C TRP A 303 6.61 -45.91 -4.63
N GLN A 304 7.08 -46.83 -3.79
CA GLN A 304 6.30 -47.94 -3.24
C GLN A 304 5.52 -47.45 -2.02
N HIS A 305 4.41 -46.72 -2.29
CA HIS A 305 3.61 -46.17 -1.22
C HIS A 305 2.80 -47.29 -0.53
N PRO A 306 2.80 -47.35 0.83
CA PRO A 306 2.18 -48.48 1.54
C PRO A 306 0.68 -48.63 1.30
N GLU A 307 -0.03 -47.55 1.05
CA GLU A 307 -1.48 -47.56 0.84
C GLU A 307 -1.87 -47.42 -0.65
N ARG A 308 -1.10 -46.65 -1.43
CA ARG A 308 -1.42 -46.32 -2.85
C ARG A 308 -0.73 -47.27 -3.87
N GLY A 309 0.13 -48.15 -3.38
CA GLY A 309 0.95 -49.00 -4.24
C GLY A 309 2.03 -48.21 -4.97
N VAL A 310 2.33 -48.58 -6.24
CA VAL A 310 3.38 -47.92 -7.03
C VAL A 310 2.90 -46.57 -7.54
N VAL A 311 3.49 -45.50 -7.01
CA VAL A 311 3.25 -44.12 -7.43
C VAL A 311 4.31 -43.73 -8.47
N MET A 312 3.85 -43.20 -9.61
CA MET A 312 4.72 -42.85 -10.75
C MET A 312 5.38 -41.48 -10.53
N PRO A 313 6.58 -41.26 -11.09
CA PRO A 313 7.37 -40.01 -10.90
C PRO A 313 6.61 -38.73 -11.23
N GLY A 314 5.76 -38.75 -12.27
CA GLY A 314 4.95 -37.60 -12.66
C GLY A 314 4.02 -37.05 -11.55
N ALA A 315 3.72 -37.87 -10.53
CA ALA A 315 2.86 -37.44 -9.42
C ALA A 315 3.61 -36.67 -8.33
N PHE A 316 4.96 -36.81 -8.21
CA PHE A 316 5.71 -36.21 -7.11
C PHE A 316 6.92 -35.37 -7.58
N ILE A 317 7.59 -35.72 -8.68
CA ILE A 317 8.77 -34.97 -9.16
C ILE A 317 8.47 -33.49 -9.38
N PRO A 318 7.37 -33.05 -10.06
CA PRO A 318 7.14 -31.62 -10.26
C PRO A 318 7.01 -30.82 -8.97
N VAL A 319 6.44 -31.43 -7.92
CA VAL A 319 6.32 -30.80 -6.61
C VAL A 319 7.68 -30.68 -5.94
N LEU A 320 8.52 -31.72 -6.05
CA LEU A 320 9.87 -31.73 -5.48
C LEU A 320 10.80 -30.73 -6.19
N GLU A 321 10.67 -30.58 -7.50
CA GLU A 321 11.41 -29.57 -8.27
C GLU A 321 11.05 -28.16 -7.84
N ARG A 322 9.75 -27.83 -7.77
CA ARG A 322 9.28 -26.49 -7.33
C ARG A 322 9.72 -26.15 -5.91
N SER A 323 9.72 -27.12 -5.02
CA SER A 323 10.13 -26.96 -3.62
C SER A 323 11.63 -27.00 -3.39
N GLY A 324 12.43 -27.37 -4.40
CA GLY A 324 13.87 -27.62 -4.27
C GLY A 324 14.23 -28.92 -3.54
N PHE A 325 13.22 -29.74 -3.16
CA PHE A 325 13.44 -31.00 -2.43
C PHE A 325 13.91 -32.15 -3.34
N ILE A 326 13.89 -31.98 -4.65
CA ILE A 326 14.32 -32.96 -5.63
C ILE A 326 15.75 -33.43 -5.39
N ALA A 327 16.67 -32.54 -4.97
CA ALA A 327 18.05 -32.88 -4.69
C ALA A 327 18.19 -33.96 -3.59
N SER A 328 17.28 -34.00 -2.62
CA SER A 328 17.27 -35.02 -1.58
C SER A 328 16.87 -36.40 -2.12
N LEU A 329 15.94 -36.43 -3.07
CA LEU A 329 15.55 -37.66 -3.74
C LEU A 329 16.68 -38.16 -4.68
N ASP A 330 17.33 -37.27 -5.42
CA ASP A 330 18.42 -37.61 -6.33
C ASP A 330 19.60 -38.25 -5.56
N LEU A 331 20.01 -37.64 -4.45
CA LEU A 331 21.04 -38.17 -3.60
C LEU A 331 20.66 -39.56 -3.06
N TYR A 332 19.41 -39.73 -2.63
CA TYR A 332 18.91 -41.03 -2.16
C TYR A 332 18.97 -42.08 -3.28
N VAL A 333 18.50 -41.75 -4.50
CA VAL A 333 18.51 -42.68 -5.65
C VAL A 333 19.95 -43.04 -6.03
N TRP A 334 20.87 -42.09 -5.99
CA TRP A 334 22.28 -42.37 -6.26
C TRP A 334 22.89 -43.38 -5.24
N ASP A 335 22.53 -43.22 -3.94
CA ASP A 335 22.99 -44.13 -2.88
C ASP A 335 22.42 -45.55 -3.05
N GLU A 336 21.19 -45.65 -3.58
CA GLU A 336 20.56 -46.96 -3.84
C GLU A 336 21.05 -47.65 -5.15
N VAL A 337 21.65 -46.90 -6.07
CA VAL A 337 22.07 -47.39 -7.42
C VAL A 337 23.57 -47.68 -7.45
N CYS A 338 24.40 -46.99 -6.71
CA CYS A 338 25.86 -47.13 -6.66
C CYS A 338 26.35 -48.04 -5.55
#